data_74b384ff502c05ac48cd372bf382d837
#
_entry.id   74b384ff502c05ac48cd372bf382d837
#
_cell.length_a   1.000
_cell.length_b   1.000
_cell.length_c   1.000
_cell.angle_alpha   90.00
_cell.angle_beta   90.00
_cell.angle_gamma   90.00
#
_symmetry.space_group_name_H-M   'P 1'
#
loop_
_entity.id
_entity.type
_entity.pdbx_description
1 polymer ?
#
loop_
_entity_poly.entity_id
_entity_poly.type
_entity_poly.pdbx_seq_one_letter_code
_entity_poly.pdbx_strand_id
1 'polypeptide(L)'
;MLNSVMVVDDESSIRSAVEQWLSLSGFEVQLFSRADECLAQLPKHFPGVILSDVRMPGMTGLELLAEVQRRDADLPVILLTGHGDVPMAVEAMRDGAYDFLEKPFSPETLLGSLRRALDKRRLVLENRALHEQADNRAKLDATLLGVSRGLQTLRRQVLDLATLPV
;
A
#
# COMPACT_ATOMS: atom_id res chain seq x y z
N MET A 1 1.91 5.66 -10.85
CA MET A 1 3.21 5.89 -10.28
C MET A 1 3.21 5.73 -8.81
N LEU A 2 4.37 5.47 -8.27
CA LEU A 2 4.51 5.17 -6.86
C LEU A 2 4.75 6.39 -5.99
N ASN A 3 4.18 7.51 -6.34
CA ASN A 3 4.31 8.72 -5.55
C ASN A 3 2.94 9.23 -5.09
N SER A 4 2.02 8.29 -4.90
CA SER A 4 0.66 8.65 -4.51
C SER A 4 0.52 8.66 -2.99
N VAL A 5 -0.15 9.66 -2.47
CA VAL A 5 -0.38 9.78 -1.02
C VAL A 5 -1.84 10.14 -0.79
N MET A 6 -2.50 9.38 0.06
CA MET A 6 -3.84 9.73 0.52
C MET A 6 -3.70 10.39 1.89
N VAL A 7 -4.12 11.62 2.02
CA VAL A 7 -4.00 12.40 3.24
C VAL A 7 -5.37 12.54 3.89
N VAL A 8 -5.46 12.13 5.14
CA VAL A 8 -6.71 12.18 5.91
C VAL A 8 -6.50 13.03 7.15
N ASP A 9 -7.16 14.16 7.21
CA ASP A 9 -7.09 15.06 8.37
C ASP A 9 -8.35 15.91 8.37
N ASP A 10 -8.98 16.09 9.52
CA ASP A 10 -10.20 16.89 9.59
C ASP A 10 -9.88 18.40 9.60
N GLU A 11 -8.64 18.79 9.83
CA GLU A 11 -8.26 20.19 9.79
C GLU A 11 -7.85 20.62 8.39
N SER A 12 -8.60 21.57 7.82
CA SER A 12 -8.30 22.00 6.45
C SER A 12 -6.95 22.68 6.32
N SER A 13 -6.48 23.35 7.38
CA SER A 13 -5.18 24.02 7.35
C SER A 13 -4.04 22.99 7.22
N ILE A 14 -4.16 21.87 7.90
CA ILE A 14 -3.16 20.82 7.82
C ILE A 14 -3.20 20.17 6.43
N ARG A 15 -4.41 19.88 5.92
CA ARG A 15 -4.54 19.30 4.58
C ARG A 15 -3.90 20.22 3.53
N SER A 16 -4.15 21.52 3.63
CA SER A 16 -3.61 22.47 2.65
C SER A 16 -2.09 22.56 2.72
N ALA A 17 -1.53 22.59 3.92
CA ALA A 17 -0.08 22.67 4.11
C ALA A 17 0.60 21.42 3.59
N VAL A 18 0.07 20.27 3.94
CA VAL A 18 0.64 18.98 3.51
C VAL A 18 0.53 18.85 1.99
N GLU A 19 -0.61 19.22 1.41
CA GLU A 19 -0.79 19.17 -0.02
C GLU A 19 0.25 20.03 -0.74
N GLN A 20 0.50 21.21 -0.23
CA GLN A 20 1.46 22.12 -0.85
C GLN A 20 2.87 21.52 -0.80
N TRP A 21 3.28 21.01 0.37
CA TRP A 21 4.60 20.41 0.50
C TRP A 21 4.78 19.19 -0.41
N LEU A 22 3.77 18.34 -0.46
CA LEU A 22 3.86 17.10 -1.24
C LEU A 22 3.78 17.38 -2.73
N SER A 23 2.92 18.28 -3.15
CA SER A 23 2.79 18.64 -4.56
C SER A 23 4.06 19.27 -5.10
N LEU A 24 4.70 20.12 -4.30
CA LEU A 24 5.97 20.74 -4.70
C LEU A 24 7.09 19.69 -4.81
N SER A 25 6.95 18.56 -4.13
CA SER A 25 7.94 17.49 -4.16
C SER A 25 7.61 16.40 -5.19
N GLY A 26 6.60 16.62 -6.00
CA GLY A 26 6.25 15.68 -7.08
C GLY A 26 5.32 14.54 -6.70
N PHE A 27 4.67 14.62 -5.54
CA PHE A 27 3.72 13.58 -5.14
C PHE A 27 2.34 13.87 -5.68
N GLU A 28 1.59 12.81 -5.98
CA GLU A 28 0.17 12.93 -6.31
C GLU A 28 -0.59 12.78 -5.02
N VAL A 29 -1.39 13.76 -4.69
CA VAL A 29 -2.05 13.84 -3.39
C VAL A 29 -3.56 13.80 -3.53
N GLN A 30 -4.21 12.97 -2.73
CA GLN A 30 -5.66 12.97 -2.60
C GLN A 30 -5.95 13.34 -1.16
N LEU A 31 -6.85 14.28 -0.95
CA LEU A 31 -7.18 14.80 0.36
C LEU A 31 -8.54 14.32 0.82
N PHE A 32 -8.64 13.94 2.06
CA PHE A 32 -9.88 13.51 2.67
C PHE A 32 -10.05 14.15 4.04
N SER A 33 -11.23 14.57 4.37
CA SER A 33 -11.52 15.11 5.71
C SER A 33 -11.99 14.01 6.67
N ARG A 34 -12.28 12.81 6.15
CA ARG A 34 -12.79 11.70 6.94
C ARG A 34 -12.13 10.39 6.51
N ALA A 35 -11.91 9.53 7.46
CA ALA A 35 -11.27 8.24 7.20
C ALA A 35 -12.15 7.31 6.36
N ASP A 36 -13.47 7.32 6.58
CA ASP A 36 -14.38 6.47 5.82
C ASP A 36 -14.39 6.85 4.34
N GLU A 37 -14.24 8.14 4.03
CA GLU A 37 -14.15 8.58 2.64
C GLU A 37 -12.88 8.07 1.99
N CYS A 38 -11.78 8.07 2.73
CA CYS A 38 -10.52 7.54 2.23
C CYS A 38 -10.66 6.04 1.91
N LEU A 39 -11.25 5.29 2.82
CA LEU A 39 -11.44 3.85 2.60
C LEU A 39 -12.34 3.57 1.41
N ALA A 40 -13.33 4.41 1.17
CA ALA A 40 -14.23 4.23 0.04
C ALA A 40 -13.52 4.42 -1.30
N GLN A 41 -12.45 5.21 -1.31
CA GLN A 41 -11.69 5.49 -2.53
C GLN A 41 -10.41 4.65 -2.63
N LEU A 42 -10.12 3.83 -1.63
CA LEU A 42 -8.87 3.09 -1.59
C LEU A 42 -8.90 1.90 -2.57
N PRO A 43 -8.07 1.92 -3.61
CA PRO A 43 -8.06 0.82 -4.56
C PRO A 43 -7.21 -0.36 -4.05
N LYS A 44 -7.42 -1.52 -4.64
CA LYS A 44 -6.59 -2.67 -4.35
C LYS A 44 -5.18 -2.38 -4.85
N HIS A 45 -4.19 -2.85 -4.13
CA HIS A 45 -2.78 -2.65 -4.49
C HIS A 45 -2.43 -1.17 -4.67
N PHE A 46 -2.99 -0.33 -3.82
CA PHE A 46 -2.74 1.11 -3.91
C PHE A 46 -1.24 1.39 -3.97
N PRO A 47 -0.75 2.07 -5.02
CA PRO A 47 0.68 2.32 -5.19
C PRO A 47 1.14 3.55 -4.43
N GLY A 48 0.91 3.58 -3.14
CA GLY A 48 1.24 4.76 -2.36
C GLY A 48 1.18 4.52 -0.86
N VAL A 49 0.96 5.59 -0.13
CA VAL A 49 0.98 5.61 1.34
C VAL A 49 -0.24 6.36 1.84
N ILE A 50 -0.76 5.98 2.98
CA ILE A 50 -1.83 6.72 3.66
C ILE A 50 -1.20 7.52 4.79
N LEU A 51 -1.52 8.81 4.86
CA LEU A 51 -1.08 9.70 5.90
C LEU A 51 -2.33 10.17 6.63
N SER A 52 -2.50 9.83 7.88
CA SER A 52 -3.75 10.10 8.61
C SER A 52 -3.53 10.69 10.00
N ASP A 53 -4.36 11.64 10.34
CA ASP A 53 -4.43 12.13 11.71
C ASP A 53 -4.99 10.99 12.58
N VAL A 54 -4.62 10.97 13.84
CA VAL A 54 -5.10 9.99 14.79
C VAL A 54 -6.51 10.34 15.28
N ARG A 55 -6.72 11.60 15.63
CA ARG A 55 -8.00 12.03 16.18
C ARG A 55 -8.83 12.73 15.13
N MET A 56 -9.94 12.13 14.77
CA MET A 56 -10.87 12.69 13.81
C MET A 56 -12.29 12.31 14.22
N PRO A 57 -13.29 13.14 13.88
CA PRO A 57 -14.68 12.78 14.11
C PRO A 57 -15.05 11.54 13.30
N GLY A 58 -15.87 10.68 13.87
CA GLY A 58 -16.26 9.44 13.20
C GLY A 58 -15.15 8.41 13.35
N MET A 59 -14.67 7.88 12.23
CA MET A 59 -13.60 6.90 12.26
C MET A 59 -12.27 7.57 12.61
N THR A 60 -11.57 7.06 13.62
CA THR A 60 -10.28 7.58 14.02
C THR A 60 -9.16 7.04 13.11
N GLY A 61 -7.96 7.65 13.21
CA GLY A 61 -6.81 7.13 12.48
C GLY A 61 -6.41 5.72 12.90
N LEU A 62 -6.66 5.36 14.16
CA LEU A 62 -6.37 4.01 14.63
C LEU A 62 -7.34 2.99 14.03
N GLU A 63 -8.61 3.37 13.91
CA GLU A 63 -9.61 2.52 13.26
C GLU A 63 -9.31 2.41 11.77
N LEU A 64 -8.87 3.49 11.15
CA LEU A 64 -8.45 3.47 9.75
C LEU A 64 -7.27 2.51 9.56
N LEU A 65 -6.29 2.57 10.45
CA LEU A 65 -5.14 1.67 10.41
C LEU A 65 -5.60 0.21 10.50
N ALA A 66 -6.49 -0.11 11.42
CA ALA A 66 -6.98 -1.48 11.58
C ALA A 66 -7.67 -1.97 10.31
N GLU A 67 -8.46 -1.12 9.68
CA GLU A 67 -9.16 -1.48 8.47
C GLU A 67 -8.21 -1.67 7.29
N VAL A 68 -7.20 -0.79 7.18
CA VAL A 68 -6.19 -0.90 6.14
C VAL A 68 -5.37 -2.18 6.32
N GLN A 69 -5.00 -2.50 7.57
CA GLN A 69 -4.24 -3.72 7.85
C GLN A 69 -5.04 -4.96 7.47
N ARG A 70 -6.36 -4.92 7.65
CA ARG A 70 -7.21 -6.02 7.29
C ARG A 70 -7.29 -6.20 5.77
N ARG A 71 -7.28 -5.10 5.02
CA ARG A 71 -7.39 -5.14 3.55
C ARG A 71 -6.04 -5.41 2.90
N ASP A 72 -4.97 -4.83 3.42
CA ASP A 72 -3.63 -4.92 2.81
C ASP A 72 -2.60 -4.60 3.89
N ALA A 73 -2.07 -5.62 4.52
CA ALA A 73 -1.15 -5.47 5.63
C ALA A 73 0.17 -4.80 5.26
N ASP A 74 0.49 -4.74 3.98
CA ASP A 74 1.73 -4.13 3.50
C ASP A 74 1.56 -2.69 3.02
N LEU A 75 0.35 -2.14 3.12
CA LEU A 75 0.12 -0.76 2.75
C LEU A 75 0.57 0.14 3.90
N PRO A 76 1.56 1.01 3.70
CA PRO A 76 2.06 1.83 4.79
C PRO A 76 1.05 2.88 5.23
N VAL A 77 0.86 3.01 6.53
CA VAL A 77 0.05 4.06 7.13
C VAL A 77 0.95 4.85 8.06
N ILE A 78 1.07 6.14 7.83
CA ILE A 78 1.81 7.04 8.70
C ILE A 78 0.80 7.88 9.46
N LEU A 79 0.92 7.92 10.77
CA LEU A 79 -0.02 8.65 11.61
C LEU A 79 0.52 10.02 11.99
N LEU A 80 -0.36 11.02 11.98
CA LEU A 80 -0.04 12.35 12.45
C LEU A 80 -0.64 12.48 13.84
N THR A 81 0.18 12.75 14.85
CA THR A 81 -0.28 12.76 16.23
C THR A 81 -0.17 14.14 16.82
N GLY A 82 -1.14 14.51 17.62
CA GLY A 82 -1.07 15.75 18.36
C GLY A 82 -0.26 15.58 19.63
N HIS A 83 -0.03 16.70 20.31
CA HIS A 83 0.67 16.68 21.58
C HIS A 83 -0.17 15.87 22.58
N GLY A 84 0.44 14.93 23.22
CA GLY A 84 -0.26 14.08 24.18
C GLY A 84 -0.78 12.76 23.60
N ASP A 85 -0.73 12.59 22.30
CA ASP A 85 -1.22 11.36 21.66
C ASP A 85 -0.08 10.36 21.35
N VAL A 86 1.14 10.67 21.78
CA VAL A 86 2.29 9.81 21.51
C VAL A 86 2.11 8.38 22.03
N PRO A 87 1.53 8.16 23.24
CA PRO A 87 1.31 6.77 23.69
C PRO A 87 0.40 5.99 22.75
N MET A 88 -0.62 6.62 22.16
CA MET A 88 -1.50 5.98 21.21
C MET A 88 -0.75 5.65 19.93
N ALA A 89 0.15 6.53 19.52
CA ALA A 89 0.94 6.31 18.32
C ALA A 89 1.91 5.14 18.52
N VAL A 90 2.50 5.01 19.70
CA VAL A 90 3.39 3.90 20.02
C VAL A 90 2.60 2.57 19.94
N GLU A 91 1.37 2.58 20.44
CA GLU A 91 0.54 1.40 20.36
C GLU A 91 0.22 1.07 18.90
N ALA A 92 -0.06 2.08 18.10
CA ALA A 92 -0.34 1.91 16.69
C ALA A 92 0.85 1.30 15.95
N MET A 93 2.08 1.64 16.35
CA MET A 93 3.26 1.04 15.75
C MET A 93 3.30 -0.47 15.99
N ARG A 94 2.83 -0.92 17.14
CA ARG A 94 2.72 -2.35 17.42
C ARG A 94 1.63 -2.99 16.56
N ASP A 95 0.61 -2.21 16.21
CA ASP A 95 -0.52 -2.70 15.42
C ASP A 95 -0.27 -2.61 13.93
N GLY A 96 0.92 -2.19 13.52
CA GLY A 96 1.30 -2.23 12.12
C GLY A 96 1.44 -0.90 11.41
N ALA A 97 1.33 0.24 12.11
CA ALA A 97 1.59 1.52 11.48
C ALA A 97 3.05 1.58 11.01
N TYR A 98 3.29 2.22 9.88
CA TYR A 98 4.65 2.33 9.37
C TYR A 98 5.48 3.31 10.20
N ASP A 99 4.89 4.45 10.55
CA ASP A 99 5.58 5.50 11.29
C ASP A 99 4.54 6.43 11.91
N PHE A 100 4.98 7.32 12.77
CA PHE A 100 4.13 8.41 13.25
C PHE A 100 4.95 9.69 13.32
N LEU A 101 4.29 10.82 13.12
CA LEU A 101 4.91 12.14 13.18
C LEU A 101 4.12 12.99 14.15
N GLU A 102 4.82 13.62 15.11
CA GLU A 102 4.16 14.48 16.08
C GLU A 102 4.03 15.89 15.53
N LYS A 103 2.85 16.47 15.64
CA LYS A 103 2.61 17.84 15.22
C LYS A 103 3.20 18.81 16.26
N PRO A 104 3.83 19.91 15.84
CA PRO A 104 4.10 20.27 14.45
C PRO A 104 5.31 19.54 13.90
N PHE A 105 5.26 19.17 12.62
CA PHE A 105 6.36 18.47 11.99
C PHE A 105 6.90 19.30 10.82
N SER A 106 8.16 19.09 10.48
CA SER A 106 8.78 19.80 9.37
C SER A 106 8.49 19.09 8.05
N PRO A 107 8.52 19.81 6.94
CA PRO A 107 8.39 19.16 5.63
C PRO A 107 9.46 18.10 5.42
N GLU A 108 10.68 18.32 5.88
CA GLU A 108 11.77 17.36 5.70
C GLU A 108 11.48 16.05 6.42
N THR A 109 10.94 16.12 7.63
CA THR A 109 10.60 14.92 8.40
C THR A 109 9.48 14.15 7.71
N LEU A 110 8.45 14.87 7.25
CA LEU A 110 7.35 14.26 6.52
C LEU A 110 7.82 13.58 5.24
N LEU A 111 8.58 14.30 4.42
CA LEU A 111 9.06 13.78 3.15
C LEU A 111 9.99 12.59 3.34
N GLY A 112 10.83 12.62 4.35
CA GLY A 112 11.73 11.51 4.65
C GLY A 112 10.97 10.24 4.97
N SER A 113 9.95 10.35 5.83
CA SER A 113 9.12 9.20 6.21
C SER A 113 8.35 8.68 5.00
N LEU A 114 7.76 9.57 4.20
CA LEU A 114 7.00 9.18 3.02
C LEU A 114 7.89 8.48 1.99
N ARG A 115 9.08 8.97 1.74
CA ARG A 115 9.97 8.36 0.75
C ARG A 115 10.37 6.96 1.17
N ARG A 116 10.68 6.75 2.45
CA ARG A 116 11.03 5.42 2.94
C ARG A 116 9.84 4.47 2.83
N ALA A 117 8.64 4.95 3.17
CA ALA A 117 7.43 4.15 3.07
C ALA A 117 7.12 3.78 1.61
N LEU A 118 7.29 4.74 0.70
CA LEU A 118 7.04 4.50 -0.73
C LEU A 118 8.05 3.52 -1.31
N ASP A 119 9.31 3.59 -0.90
CA ASP A 119 10.32 2.63 -1.35
C ASP A 119 9.96 1.22 -0.90
N LYS A 120 9.52 1.06 0.34
CA LYS A 120 9.09 -0.23 0.85
C LYS A 120 7.89 -0.73 0.07
N ARG A 121 6.91 0.15 -0.17
CA ARG A 121 5.69 -0.23 -0.90
C ARG A 121 6.01 -0.64 -2.33
N ARG A 122 6.92 0.07 -2.98
CA ARG A 122 7.34 -0.27 -4.34
C ARG A 122 7.90 -1.69 -4.40
N LEU A 123 8.75 -2.04 -3.43
CA LEU A 123 9.33 -3.38 -3.39
C LEU A 123 8.27 -4.46 -3.17
N VAL A 124 7.28 -4.18 -2.31
CA VAL A 124 6.19 -5.13 -2.08
C VAL A 124 5.38 -5.34 -3.34
N LEU A 125 5.05 -4.24 -4.05
CA LEU A 125 4.25 -4.35 -5.27
C LEU A 125 5.01 -5.03 -6.39
N GLU A 126 6.32 -4.78 -6.51
CA GLU A 126 7.16 -5.47 -7.49
C GLU A 126 7.19 -6.96 -7.19
N ASN A 127 7.29 -7.33 -5.92
CA ASN A 127 7.30 -8.72 -5.51
C ASN A 127 5.96 -9.40 -5.85
N ARG A 128 4.84 -8.71 -5.59
CA ARG A 128 3.52 -9.23 -5.95
C ARG A 128 3.39 -9.44 -7.45
N ALA A 129 3.88 -8.51 -8.24
CA ALA A 129 3.82 -8.61 -9.70
C ALA A 129 4.64 -9.80 -10.19
N LEU A 130 5.81 -10.03 -9.63
CA LEU A 130 6.64 -11.18 -9.98
C LEU A 130 5.97 -12.50 -9.58
N HIS A 131 5.36 -12.55 -8.41
CA HIS A 131 4.64 -13.74 -7.97
C HIS A 131 3.44 -14.01 -8.86
N GLU A 132 2.72 -12.96 -9.25
CA GLU A 132 1.58 -13.10 -10.12
C GLU A 132 1.99 -13.61 -11.49
N GLN A 133 3.11 -13.11 -12.03
CA GLN A 133 3.62 -13.63 -13.29
C GLN A 133 4.02 -15.09 -13.19
N ALA A 134 4.65 -15.48 -12.09
CA ALA A 134 5.04 -16.87 -11.88
C ALA A 134 3.81 -17.77 -11.76
N ASP A 135 2.77 -17.31 -11.05
CA ASP A 135 1.54 -18.07 -10.90
C ASP A 135 0.84 -18.21 -12.24
N ASN A 136 0.78 -17.16 -13.04
CA ASN A 136 0.15 -17.21 -14.35
C ASN A 136 0.90 -18.14 -15.27
N ARG A 137 2.22 -18.15 -15.19
CA ARG A 137 3.02 -19.06 -16.01
C ARG A 137 2.78 -20.50 -15.56
N ALA A 138 2.73 -20.75 -14.27
CA ALA A 138 2.47 -22.08 -13.75
C ALA A 138 1.10 -22.57 -14.18
N LYS A 139 0.10 -21.71 -14.16
CA LYS A 139 -1.24 -22.07 -14.60
C LYS A 139 -1.27 -22.38 -16.09
N LEU A 140 -0.56 -21.60 -16.88
CA LEU A 140 -0.51 -21.81 -18.31
C LEU A 140 0.18 -23.13 -18.62
N ASP A 141 1.28 -23.42 -17.96
CA ASP A 141 2.00 -24.67 -18.16
C ASP A 141 1.11 -25.87 -17.76
N ALA A 142 0.39 -25.75 -16.69
CA ALA A 142 -0.52 -26.79 -16.25
C ALA A 142 -1.63 -27.02 -17.28
N THR A 143 -2.13 -25.94 -17.88
CA THR A 143 -3.17 -26.03 -18.90
C THR A 143 -2.63 -26.71 -20.15
N LEU A 144 -1.41 -26.36 -20.56
CA LEU A 144 -0.82 -26.98 -21.73
C LEU A 144 -0.57 -28.45 -21.49
N LEU A 145 -0.11 -28.83 -20.32
CA LEU A 145 0.09 -30.22 -20.00
C LEU A 145 -1.24 -30.96 -19.98
N GLY A 146 -2.28 -30.36 -19.47
CA GLY A 146 -3.58 -30.98 -19.43
C GLY A 146 -4.13 -31.21 -20.82
N VAL A 147 -3.87 -30.26 -21.71
CA VAL A 147 -4.36 -30.37 -23.07
C VAL A 147 -3.55 -31.45 -23.78
N SER A 148 -2.26 -31.46 -23.61
CA SER A 148 -1.44 -32.42 -24.27
C SER A 148 -1.63 -33.76 -23.70
N ARG A 149 -2.01 -33.85 -22.46
CA ARG A 149 -2.13 -35.12 -21.84
C ARG A 149 -3.16 -35.92 -22.52
N GLY A 150 -4.07 -35.23 -23.13
CA GLY A 150 -5.07 -35.92 -23.86
C GLY A 150 -4.46 -36.57 -25.04
N LEU A 151 -3.59 -35.89 -25.72
CA LEU A 151 -3.09 -36.50 -26.89
C LEU A 151 -1.80 -36.99 -26.56
N GLN A 152 -1.46 -36.90 -25.50
CA GLN A 152 -0.22 -37.19 -25.29
C GLN A 152 0.19 -38.40 -25.06
N THR A 153 -0.42 -38.94 -24.70
CA THR A 153 -0.01 -40.24 -24.52
C THR A 153 0.84 -40.36 -25.63
N LEU A 154 0.58 -39.58 -26.61
CA LEU A 154 1.29 -39.75 -27.74
C LEU A 154 2.41 -38.91 -27.74
N ARG A 155 2.54 -38.06 -27.30
CA ARG A 155 3.64 -37.37 -27.44
C ARG A 155 4.26 -37.25 -26.21
N ARG A 156 4.04 -37.86 -25.34
CA ARG A 156 4.60 -37.73 -24.20
C ARG A 156 5.97 -37.52 -24.33
N GLN A 157 6.45 -37.97 -25.12
CA GLN A 157 7.80 -37.88 -25.30
C GLN A 157 8.08 -36.56 -25.78
N VAL A 158 7.28 -36.02 -26.47
CA VAL A 158 7.49 -34.78 -27.07
C VAL A 158 7.62 -33.86 -25.95
N LEU A 159 6.87 -34.06 -25.07
CA LEU A 159 6.85 -33.27 -24.02
C LEU A 159 8.09 -33.38 -23.33
N ASP A 160 8.58 -34.50 -23.26
CA ASP A 160 9.79 -34.68 -22.58
C ASP A 160 10.75 -33.79 -23.21
N LEU A 161 10.49 -33.50 -24.40
CA LEU A 161 11.40 -32.75 -25.05
C LEU A 161 11.02 -31.43 -24.88
N ALA A 162 9.97 -31.27 -24.91
CA ALA A 162 9.59 -29.98 -24.80
C ALA A 162 9.61 -29.56 -23.42
N THR A 163 9.61 -30.30 -22.89
CA THR A 163 9.39 -29.86 -21.82
C THR A 163 9.61 -28.95 -21.46
N LEU A 164 9.56 -28.96 -21.99
CA LEU A 164 9.37 -28.35 -22.07
C LEU A 164 9.33 -27.47 -22.18
N PRO A 165 9.11 -27.09 -22.10
CA PRO A 165 8.97 -26.22 -22.15
C PRO A 165 8.52 -25.63 -22.45
N VAL A 166 8.45 -25.79 -22.22
CA VAL A 166 7.95 -25.46 -22.53
C VAL A 166 7.79 -24.86 -22.70
#